data_9b27b162acb29aae2f0bf83ecba018e4
#
_entry.id   9b27b162acb29aae2f0bf83ecba018e4
#
_cell.length_a   1.000
_cell.length_b   1.000
_cell.length_c   1.000
_cell.angle_alpha   90.00
_cell.angle_beta   90.00
_cell.angle_gamma   90.00
#
_symmetry.space_group_name_H-M   'P 1'
#
loop_
_entity.id
_entity.type
_entity.pdbx_description
1 polymer ?
#
loop_
_entity_poly.entity_id
_entity_poly.type
_entity_poly.pdbx_seq_one_letter_code
_entity_poly.pdbx_strand_id
1 'polypeptide(L)'
;NANGDKAAFATIADQMLTKGAKVLIMVNLDSDSAKAVQDKAKKQGVPTIDYDRLTLKGSASYYVSFDNVAVGKLQGQGIVSCLDKAGKKNARIVYLNGSPTDNNATLFKKGYDSVIRPKITSKAYTLVDDQAVPDWDNVKGGTIFEQQLTKAGGKLDAVVSANEGLGLAAVAVLKKNKLNGKVCVSGQDATVDGLRAILTGDLSNTVYKAIKAEANGAAALAVSLIKGQKAKTNGVTDNGVAKVPSVLLVPVGITKSNVKTVIADGFQKRADVCKGIEKLCKANGI
;
A
#
# COMPACT_ATOMS: atom_id res chain seq x y z
N ASN A 1 11.98 15.34 7.77
CA ASN A 1 11.37 14.71 6.60
C ASN A 1 12.22 14.99 5.36
N ALA A 2 12.58 13.96 4.61
CA ALA A 2 13.43 14.08 3.42
C ALA A 2 12.64 14.45 2.14
N ASN A 3 11.31 14.42 2.18
CA ASN A 3 10.43 14.78 1.05
C ASN A 3 10.78 14.11 -0.29
N GLY A 4 11.21 12.83 -0.23
CA GLY A 4 11.63 12.07 -1.42
C GLY A 4 13.09 12.28 -1.85
N ASP A 5 13.83 13.16 -1.20
CA ASP A 5 15.25 13.42 -1.49
C ASP A 5 16.15 12.46 -0.70
N LYS A 6 16.88 11.59 -1.40
CA LYS A 6 17.79 10.60 -0.80
C LYS A 6 19.00 11.24 -0.11
N ALA A 7 19.52 12.35 -0.63
CA ALA A 7 20.64 13.07 -0.01
C ALA A 7 20.18 13.73 1.30
N ALA A 8 19.01 14.35 1.30
CA ALA A 8 18.40 14.88 2.51
C ALA A 8 18.11 13.77 3.54
N PHE A 9 17.66 12.59 3.10
CA PHE A 9 17.45 11.43 3.99
C PHE A 9 18.73 11.04 4.72
N ALA A 10 19.84 10.87 3.98
CA ALA A 10 21.15 10.53 4.56
C ALA A 10 21.63 11.64 5.52
N THR A 11 21.53 12.91 5.12
CA THR A 11 21.94 14.06 5.94
C THR A 11 21.15 14.15 7.26
N ILE A 12 19.83 13.94 7.21
CA ILE A 12 18.98 13.95 8.41
C ILE A 12 19.36 12.82 9.35
N ALA A 13 19.59 11.61 8.81
CA ALA A 13 20.04 10.48 9.62
C ALA A 13 21.39 10.74 10.29
N ASP A 14 22.34 11.33 9.57
CA ASP A 14 23.64 11.72 10.11
C ASP A 14 23.53 12.74 11.25
N GLN A 15 22.67 13.75 11.08
CA GLN A 15 22.40 14.72 12.13
C GLN A 15 21.80 14.07 13.39
N MET A 16 20.87 13.09 13.22
CA MET A 16 20.29 12.36 14.35
C MET A 16 21.37 11.53 15.08
N LEU A 17 22.22 10.83 14.35
CA LEU A 17 23.33 10.07 14.92
C LEU A 17 24.30 10.97 15.67
N THR A 18 24.71 12.10 15.10
CA THR A 18 25.59 13.09 15.73
C THR A 18 24.98 13.67 17.01
N LYS A 19 23.67 13.85 17.06
CA LYS A 19 22.92 14.28 18.25
C LYS A 19 22.75 13.19 19.31
N GLY A 20 23.28 11.98 19.09
CA GLY A 20 23.26 10.90 20.05
C GLY A 20 21.96 10.09 20.06
N ALA A 21 21.29 9.97 18.92
CA ALA A 21 20.13 9.07 18.78
C ALA A 21 20.51 7.65 19.25
N LYS A 22 19.65 7.04 20.07
CA LYS A 22 19.85 5.69 20.59
C LYS A 22 19.21 4.61 19.73
N VAL A 23 18.25 4.98 18.91
CA VAL A 23 17.58 4.13 17.92
C VAL A 23 17.15 5.01 16.74
N LEU A 24 17.26 4.54 15.51
CA LEU A 24 16.67 5.19 14.34
C LEU A 24 15.45 4.39 13.86
N ILE A 25 14.30 5.04 13.76
CA ILE A 25 13.11 4.51 13.09
C ILE A 25 13.07 5.17 11.70
N MET A 26 13.07 4.38 10.63
CA MET A 26 13.24 4.88 9.28
C MET A 26 12.16 4.36 8.34
N VAL A 27 11.55 5.27 7.57
CA VAL A 27 10.83 4.93 6.34
C VAL A 27 11.80 5.13 5.18
N ASN A 28 12.26 4.08 4.55
CA ASN A 28 13.24 4.20 3.47
C ASN A 28 12.61 4.77 2.18
N LEU A 29 13.41 5.44 1.38
CA LEU A 29 13.04 5.90 0.03
C LEU A 29 13.39 4.85 -1.02
N ASP A 30 14.48 4.12 -0.79
CA ASP A 30 14.93 2.93 -1.49
C ASP A 30 15.91 2.16 -0.61
N SER A 31 16.18 0.90 -0.99
CA SER A 31 17.02 0.01 -0.19
C SER A 31 18.48 0.45 -0.13
N ASP A 32 19.04 1.02 -1.20
CA ASP A 32 20.46 1.36 -1.26
C ASP A 32 20.82 2.53 -0.32
N SER A 33 20.05 3.63 -0.40
CA SER A 33 20.23 4.78 0.49
C SER A 33 19.99 4.43 1.96
N ALA A 34 18.97 3.63 2.24
CA ALA A 34 18.65 3.20 3.60
C ALA A 34 19.72 2.25 4.16
N LYS A 35 20.22 1.30 3.35
CA LYS A 35 21.32 0.42 3.74
C LYS A 35 22.56 1.20 4.16
N ALA A 36 22.93 2.24 3.42
CA ALA A 36 24.06 3.09 3.77
C ALA A 36 23.89 3.75 5.15
N VAL A 37 22.71 4.25 5.46
CA VAL A 37 22.35 4.81 6.78
C VAL A 37 22.41 3.73 7.86
N GLN A 38 21.84 2.56 7.62
CA GLN A 38 21.84 1.45 8.56
C GLN A 38 23.27 0.96 8.89
N ASP A 39 24.12 0.83 7.86
CA ASP A 39 25.51 0.40 8.04
C ASP A 39 26.31 1.42 8.86
N LYS A 40 26.05 2.71 8.66
CA LYS A 40 26.65 3.79 9.47
C LYS A 40 26.15 3.78 10.92
N ALA A 41 24.86 3.65 11.13
CA ALA A 41 24.25 3.53 12.46
C ALA A 41 24.83 2.32 13.22
N LYS A 42 24.90 1.16 12.55
CA LYS A 42 25.46 -0.07 13.11
C LYS A 42 26.92 0.08 13.55
N LYS A 43 27.77 0.78 12.77
CA LYS A 43 29.17 1.07 13.16
C LYS A 43 29.26 1.92 14.41
N GLN A 44 28.24 2.71 14.73
CA GLN A 44 28.14 3.53 15.92
C GLN A 44 27.38 2.83 17.06
N GLY A 45 27.00 1.56 16.90
CA GLY A 45 26.24 0.81 17.91
C GLY A 45 24.78 1.26 18.02
N VAL A 46 24.24 2.01 17.04
CA VAL A 46 22.87 2.49 17.04
C VAL A 46 22.00 1.52 16.23
N PRO A 47 21.03 0.81 16.87
CA PRO A 47 20.12 -0.06 16.16
C PRO A 47 19.14 0.74 15.30
N THR A 48 18.70 0.12 14.19
CA THR A 48 17.72 0.71 13.28
C THR A 48 16.46 -0.16 13.20
N ILE A 49 15.31 0.49 13.03
CA ILE A 49 14.01 -0.13 12.81
C ILE A 49 13.53 0.32 11.44
N ASP A 50 13.33 -0.63 10.52
CA ASP A 50 12.62 -0.39 9.30
C ASP A 50 11.11 -0.24 9.62
N TYR A 51 10.53 0.90 9.29
CA TYR A 51 9.12 1.20 9.48
C TYR A 51 8.42 1.24 8.12
N ASP A 52 7.33 0.53 7.99
CA ASP A 52 6.52 0.34 6.78
C ASP A 52 7.29 -0.36 5.64
N ARG A 53 8.48 0.12 5.26
CA ARG A 53 9.26 -0.39 4.13
C ARG A 53 10.51 -1.14 4.58
N LEU A 54 10.64 -2.41 4.13
CA LEU A 54 11.81 -3.22 4.40
C LEU A 54 13.00 -2.77 3.53
N THR A 55 14.15 -2.56 4.15
CA THR A 55 15.41 -2.32 3.43
C THR A 55 16.01 -3.65 2.99
N LEU A 56 15.95 -3.92 1.68
CA LEU A 56 16.56 -5.13 1.11
C LEU A 56 18.07 -5.09 1.27
N LYS A 57 18.66 -6.23 1.65
CA LYS A 57 20.08 -6.38 1.94
C LYS A 57 20.62 -5.43 3.02
N GLY A 58 19.74 -4.79 3.79
CA GLY A 58 20.09 -3.89 4.88
C GLY A 58 20.45 -4.63 6.16
N SER A 59 20.77 -3.85 7.20
CA SER A 59 21.18 -4.33 8.53
C SER A 59 20.24 -3.86 9.64
N ALA A 60 18.95 -3.65 9.33
CA ALA A 60 17.94 -3.30 10.32
C ALA A 60 17.87 -4.34 11.45
N SER A 61 17.76 -3.87 12.69
CA SER A 61 17.60 -4.73 13.86
C SER A 61 16.19 -5.31 13.93
N TYR A 62 15.19 -4.54 13.51
CA TYR A 62 13.77 -4.90 13.46
C TYR A 62 13.06 -4.30 12.26
N TYR A 63 11.95 -4.92 11.90
CA TYR A 63 11.02 -4.41 10.89
C TYR A 63 9.60 -4.36 11.46
N VAL A 64 8.89 -3.28 11.19
CA VAL A 64 7.47 -3.11 11.53
C VAL A 64 6.71 -2.72 10.29
N SER A 65 5.70 -3.48 9.93
CA SER A 65 4.82 -3.20 8.80
C SER A 65 3.53 -4.03 8.90
N PHE A 66 2.75 -4.00 7.84
CA PHE A 66 1.66 -4.94 7.62
C PHE A 66 2.15 -6.18 6.86
N ASP A 67 1.36 -7.26 6.88
CA ASP A 67 1.55 -8.35 5.93
C ASP A 67 1.19 -7.85 4.53
N ASN A 68 2.20 -7.39 3.79
CA ASN A 68 2.02 -6.77 2.49
C ASN A 68 1.59 -7.77 1.40
N VAL A 69 1.86 -9.07 1.58
CA VAL A 69 1.30 -10.11 0.70
C VAL A 69 -0.20 -10.25 0.96
N ALA A 70 -0.62 -10.22 2.24
CA ALA A 70 -2.04 -10.22 2.58
C ALA A 70 -2.76 -8.96 2.06
N VAL A 71 -2.11 -7.77 2.09
CA VAL A 71 -2.66 -6.55 1.46
C VAL A 71 -2.98 -6.81 -0.01
N GLY A 72 -1.99 -7.27 -0.79
CA GLY A 72 -2.21 -7.57 -2.21
C GLY A 72 -3.27 -8.64 -2.44
N LYS A 73 -3.31 -9.68 -1.60
CA LYS A 73 -4.34 -10.73 -1.68
C LYS A 73 -5.74 -10.14 -1.50
N LEU A 74 -5.95 -9.25 -0.53
CA LEU A 74 -7.22 -8.56 -0.32
C LEU A 74 -7.60 -7.66 -1.50
N GLN A 75 -6.64 -6.98 -2.12
CA GLN A 75 -6.86 -6.22 -3.36
C GLN A 75 -7.37 -7.13 -4.49
N GLY A 76 -6.66 -8.24 -4.74
CA GLY A 76 -7.06 -9.21 -5.76
C GLY A 76 -8.43 -9.84 -5.50
N GLN A 77 -8.73 -10.22 -4.26
CA GLN A 77 -10.03 -10.75 -3.85
C GLN A 77 -11.16 -9.75 -4.08
N GLY A 78 -10.92 -8.46 -3.78
CA GLY A 78 -11.88 -7.39 -4.04
C GLY A 78 -12.19 -7.24 -5.53
N ILE A 79 -11.18 -7.30 -6.40
CA ILE A 79 -11.36 -7.27 -7.85
C ILE A 79 -12.14 -8.49 -8.35
N VAL A 80 -11.77 -9.70 -7.92
CA VAL A 80 -12.50 -10.92 -8.30
C VAL A 80 -13.96 -10.83 -7.86
N SER A 81 -14.22 -10.44 -6.60
CA SER A 81 -15.59 -10.27 -6.09
C SER A 81 -16.40 -9.23 -6.89
N CYS A 82 -15.76 -8.13 -7.31
CA CYS A 82 -16.41 -7.11 -8.12
C CYS A 82 -16.79 -7.65 -9.50
N LEU A 83 -15.86 -8.31 -10.18
CA LEU A 83 -16.09 -8.90 -11.51
C LEU A 83 -17.15 -10.01 -11.47
N ASP A 84 -17.14 -10.86 -10.45
CA ASP A 84 -18.13 -11.91 -10.26
C ASP A 84 -19.53 -11.33 -10.06
N LYS A 85 -19.69 -10.29 -9.22
CA LYS A 85 -20.96 -9.57 -9.02
C LYS A 85 -21.45 -8.89 -10.30
N ALA A 86 -20.54 -8.41 -11.14
CA ALA A 86 -20.87 -7.81 -12.43
C ALA A 86 -21.12 -8.86 -13.55
N GLY A 87 -21.04 -10.17 -13.24
CA GLY A 87 -21.23 -11.26 -14.20
C GLY A 87 -20.19 -11.30 -15.32
N LYS A 88 -18.99 -10.73 -15.08
CA LYS A 88 -17.96 -10.60 -16.12
C LYS A 88 -17.26 -11.93 -16.36
N LYS A 89 -17.49 -12.48 -17.56
CA LYS A 89 -16.73 -13.60 -18.11
C LYS A 89 -15.70 -13.05 -19.10
N ASN A 90 -14.49 -13.63 -19.15
CA ASN A 90 -13.39 -13.17 -20.01
C ASN A 90 -12.99 -11.71 -19.71
N ALA A 91 -12.94 -11.33 -18.43
CA ALA A 91 -12.66 -9.96 -18.01
C ALA A 91 -11.28 -9.47 -18.49
N ARG A 92 -11.25 -8.27 -19.04
CA ARG A 92 -10.03 -7.59 -19.48
C ARG A 92 -9.52 -6.70 -18.34
N ILE A 93 -8.32 -6.99 -17.87
CA ILE A 93 -7.76 -6.32 -16.69
C ILE A 93 -6.39 -5.71 -16.98
N VAL A 94 -6.03 -4.69 -16.24
CA VAL A 94 -4.67 -4.12 -16.21
C VAL A 94 -4.15 -4.06 -14.79
N TYR A 95 -2.82 -4.11 -14.65
CA TYR A 95 -2.13 -3.84 -13.40
C TYR A 95 -1.49 -2.46 -13.44
N LEU A 96 -1.77 -1.65 -12.43
CA LEU A 96 -1.16 -0.36 -12.16
C LEU A 96 -0.40 -0.48 -10.84
N ASN A 97 0.84 -0.97 -10.92
CA ASN A 97 1.65 -1.33 -9.78
C ASN A 97 2.28 -0.10 -9.11
N GLY A 98 2.75 -0.28 -7.87
CA GLY A 98 3.49 0.75 -7.15
C GLY A 98 4.92 0.94 -7.67
N SER A 99 5.69 1.76 -6.94
CA SER A 99 7.07 2.07 -7.30
C SER A 99 7.97 0.83 -7.31
N PRO A 100 8.77 0.62 -8.35
CA PRO A 100 9.68 -0.53 -8.45
C PRO A 100 10.84 -0.47 -7.43
N THR A 101 11.08 0.69 -6.81
CA THR A 101 12.10 0.85 -5.76
C THR A 101 11.58 0.54 -4.35
N ASP A 102 10.27 0.28 -4.21
CA ASP A 102 9.62 -0.07 -2.97
C ASP A 102 9.29 -1.57 -2.91
N ASN A 103 9.91 -2.28 -1.97
CA ASN A 103 9.66 -3.72 -1.80
C ASN A 103 8.17 -4.04 -1.50
N ASN A 104 7.44 -3.11 -0.88
CA ASN A 104 6.01 -3.31 -0.62
C ASN A 104 5.22 -3.48 -1.92
N ALA A 105 5.56 -2.73 -2.98
CA ALA A 105 4.92 -2.86 -4.29
C ALA A 105 5.09 -4.29 -4.87
N THR A 106 6.29 -4.87 -4.71
CA THR A 106 6.57 -6.26 -5.10
C THR A 106 5.72 -7.25 -4.30
N LEU A 107 5.57 -7.03 -2.99
CA LEU A 107 4.79 -7.90 -2.10
C LEU A 107 3.29 -7.78 -2.38
N PHE A 108 2.77 -6.57 -2.65
CA PHE A 108 1.38 -6.38 -3.09
C PHE A 108 1.13 -7.14 -4.38
N LYS A 109 2.05 -6.99 -5.37
CA LYS A 109 1.94 -7.72 -6.64
C LYS A 109 1.91 -9.22 -6.41
N LYS A 110 2.80 -9.77 -5.60
CA LYS A 110 2.79 -11.19 -5.22
C LYS A 110 1.43 -11.60 -4.62
N GLY A 111 0.85 -10.74 -3.80
CA GLY A 111 -0.45 -10.97 -3.16
C GLY A 111 -1.59 -11.06 -4.16
N TYR A 112 -1.81 -10.01 -5.00
CA TYR A 112 -2.92 -10.05 -5.95
C TYR A 112 -2.67 -11.03 -7.10
N ASP A 113 -1.43 -11.29 -7.50
CA ASP A 113 -1.11 -12.36 -8.45
C ASP A 113 -1.52 -13.74 -7.91
N SER A 114 -1.37 -14.00 -6.62
CA SER A 114 -1.79 -15.29 -6.04
C SER A 114 -3.30 -15.57 -6.21
N VAL A 115 -4.11 -14.52 -6.37
CA VAL A 115 -5.57 -14.60 -6.56
C VAL A 115 -5.95 -14.52 -8.04
N ILE A 116 -5.33 -13.62 -8.78
CA ILE A 116 -5.73 -13.26 -10.15
C ILE A 116 -5.03 -14.13 -11.21
N ARG A 117 -3.76 -14.50 -10.98
CA ARG A 117 -3.00 -15.31 -11.95
C ARG A 117 -3.67 -16.63 -12.32
N PRO A 118 -4.29 -17.41 -11.40
CA PRO A 118 -5.06 -18.59 -11.78
C PRO A 118 -6.19 -18.29 -12.75
N LYS A 119 -6.86 -17.13 -12.63
CA LYS A 119 -7.93 -16.70 -13.55
C LYS A 119 -7.39 -16.34 -14.94
N ILE A 120 -6.17 -15.77 -15.00
CA ILE A 120 -5.49 -15.49 -16.26
C ILE A 120 -5.08 -16.80 -16.93
N THR A 121 -4.48 -17.73 -16.18
CA THR A 121 -4.04 -19.03 -16.68
C THR A 121 -5.21 -19.86 -17.24
N SER A 122 -6.37 -19.82 -16.57
CA SER A 122 -7.59 -20.47 -17.05
C SER A 122 -8.31 -19.73 -18.19
N LYS A 123 -7.76 -18.59 -18.65
CA LYS A 123 -8.35 -17.70 -19.66
C LYS A 123 -9.69 -17.07 -19.24
N ALA A 124 -10.06 -17.16 -17.97
CA ALA A 124 -11.21 -16.43 -17.42
C ALA A 124 -10.95 -14.92 -17.38
N TYR A 125 -9.68 -14.51 -17.29
CA TYR A 125 -9.27 -13.11 -17.39
C TYR A 125 -8.15 -12.94 -18.43
N THR A 126 -8.11 -11.77 -19.08
CA THR A 126 -7.04 -11.35 -19.97
C THR A 126 -6.29 -10.18 -19.33
N LEU A 127 -5.02 -10.37 -18.98
CA LEU A 127 -4.15 -9.28 -18.57
C LEU A 127 -3.69 -8.52 -19.83
N VAL A 128 -4.22 -7.32 -20.01
CA VAL A 128 -3.95 -6.48 -21.19
C VAL A 128 -2.60 -5.79 -21.04
N ASP A 129 -2.29 -5.31 -19.81
CA ASP A 129 -1.05 -4.61 -19.51
C ASP A 129 -0.68 -4.68 -18.03
N ASP A 130 0.62 -4.51 -17.74
CA ASP A 130 1.20 -4.66 -16.41
C ASP A 130 2.33 -3.63 -16.26
N GLN A 131 2.06 -2.49 -15.62
CA GLN A 131 2.99 -1.36 -15.54
C GLN A 131 3.23 -0.94 -14.08
N ALA A 132 4.48 -0.60 -13.77
CA ALA A 132 4.85 0.03 -12.52
C ALA A 132 4.82 1.56 -12.64
N VAL A 133 4.45 2.23 -11.55
CA VAL A 133 4.43 3.69 -11.48
C VAL A 133 5.62 4.15 -10.63
N PRO A 134 6.67 4.75 -11.24
CA PRO A 134 7.81 5.25 -10.50
C PRO A 134 7.39 6.24 -9.41
N ASP A 135 8.03 6.13 -8.27
CA ASP A 135 7.88 7.05 -7.13
C ASP A 135 6.45 7.15 -6.55
N TRP A 136 5.56 6.21 -6.90
CA TRP A 136 4.14 6.28 -6.55
C TRP A 136 3.45 7.57 -7.06
N ASP A 137 3.98 8.18 -8.13
CA ASP A 137 3.53 9.45 -8.68
C ASP A 137 2.13 9.31 -9.32
N ASN A 138 1.12 9.91 -8.71
CA ASN A 138 -0.26 9.81 -9.17
C ASN A 138 -0.48 10.44 -10.55
N VAL A 139 0.28 11.46 -10.93
CA VAL A 139 0.18 12.09 -12.26
C VAL A 139 0.72 11.15 -13.33
N LYS A 140 1.90 10.56 -13.09
CA LYS A 140 2.45 9.50 -13.95
C LYS A 140 1.51 8.30 -14.01
N GLY A 141 0.93 7.91 -12.86
CA GLY A 141 -0.06 6.83 -12.77
C GLY A 141 -1.27 7.06 -13.68
N GLY A 142 -1.81 8.27 -13.68
CA GLY A 142 -2.90 8.67 -14.59
C GLY A 142 -2.51 8.57 -16.06
N THR A 143 -1.31 9.04 -16.42
CA THR A 143 -0.77 8.95 -17.80
C THR A 143 -0.57 7.50 -18.23
N ILE A 144 0.04 6.68 -17.38
CA ILE A 144 0.26 5.25 -17.66
C ILE A 144 -1.09 4.54 -17.83
N PHE A 145 -2.05 4.84 -16.97
CA PHE A 145 -3.38 4.23 -17.09
C PHE A 145 -4.12 4.67 -18.36
N GLU A 146 -3.99 5.92 -18.81
CA GLU A 146 -4.56 6.38 -20.08
C GLU A 146 -3.98 5.61 -21.28
N GLN A 147 -2.67 5.31 -21.26
CA GLN A 147 -2.01 4.45 -22.24
C GLN A 147 -2.54 3.00 -22.18
N GLN A 148 -2.70 2.46 -20.96
CA GLN A 148 -3.27 1.12 -20.75
C GLN A 148 -4.71 1.02 -21.27
N LEU A 149 -5.53 2.04 -21.02
CA LEU A 149 -6.90 2.11 -21.52
C LEU A 149 -6.94 2.18 -23.06
N THR A 150 -6.04 2.95 -23.65
CA THR A 150 -5.88 3.04 -25.11
C THR A 150 -5.46 1.67 -25.69
N LYS A 151 -4.47 1.01 -25.10
CA LYS A 151 -4.02 -0.35 -25.47
C LYS A 151 -5.14 -1.38 -25.39
N ALA A 152 -6.04 -1.18 -24.43
CA ALA A 152 -7.25 -2.00 -24.30
C ALA A 152 -8.35 -1.65 -25.31
N GLY A 153 -8.16 -0.65 -26.18
CA GLY A 153 -9.20 -0.17 -27.10
C GLY A 153 -10.42 0.41 -26.40
N GLY A 154 -10.21 1.02 -25.23
CA GLY A 154 -11.27 1.58 -24.39
C GLY A 154 -12.14 0.54 -23.67
N LYS A 155 -11.79 -0.74 -23.71
CA LYS A 155 -12.57 -1.85 -23.16
C LYS A 155 -11.80 -2.52 -22.02
N LEU A 156 -12.08 -2.10 -20.80
CA LEU A 156 -11.55 -2.68 -19.55
C LEU A 156 -12.69 -3.07 -18.62
N ASP A 157 -12.48 -4.11 -17.84
CA ASP A 157 -13.37 -4.58 -16.80
C ASP A 157 -12.78 -4.34 -15.40
N ALA A 158 -11.45 -4.33 -15.26
CA ALA A 158 -10.81 -4.01 -13.98
C ALA A 158 -9.42 -3.38 -14.09
N VAL A 159 -9.09 -2.59 -13.06
CA VAL A 159 -7.77 -2.04 -12.76
C VAL A 159 -7.34 -2.56 -11.40
N VAL A 160 -6.29 -3.38 -11.36
CA VAL A 160 -5.63 -3.76 -10.12
C VAL A 160 -4.63 -2.65 -9.79
N SER A 161 -5.06 -1.70 -8.99
CA SER A 161 -4.24 -0.58 -8.56
C SER A 161 -3.61 -0.87 -7.21
N ALA A 162 -2.30 -0.62 -7.10
CA ALA A 162 -1.53 -0.95 -5.90
C ALA A 162 -1.86 -0.07 -4.69
N ASN A 163 -2.37 1.16 -4.90
CA ASN A 163 -2.87 2.02 -3.83
C ASN A 163 -4.01 2.93 -4.31
N GLU A 164 -4.62 3.67 -3.39
CA GLU A 164 -5.73 4.59 -3.70
C GLU A 164 -5.29 5.79 -4.53
N GLY A 165 -4.08 6.32 -4.33
CA GLY A 165 -3.58 7.44 -5.13
C GLY A 165 -3.57 7.10 -6.62
N LEU A 166 -3.04 5.94 -6.97
CA LEU A 166 -3.02 5.43 -8.34
C LEU A 166 -4.43 5.03 -8.81
N GLY A 167 -5.24 4.40 -7.92
CA GLY A 167 -6.62 4.02 -8.21
C GLY A 167 -7.51 5.23 -8.52
N LEU A 168 -7.38 6.32 -7.76
CA LEU A 168 -8.12 7.56 -7.98
C LEU A 168 -7.64 8.28 -9.25
N ALA A 169 -6.35 8.22 -9.57
CA ALA A 169 -5.84 8.71 -10.86
C ALA A 169 -6.46 7.94 -12.04
N ALA A 170 -6.55 6.61 -11.93
CA ALA A 170 -7.25 5.79 -12.92
C ALA A 170 -8.76 6.15 -12.99
N VAL A 171 -9.43 6.34 -11.85
CA VAL A 171 -10.84 6.77 -11.79
C VAL A 171 -11.04 8.11 -12.49
N ALA A 172 -10.11 9.07 -12.36
CA ALA A 172 -10.19 10.34 -13.07
C ALA A 172 -10.19 10.16 -14.60
N VAL A 173 -9.34 9.26 -15.12
CA VAL A 173 -9.31 8.90 -16.55
C VAL A 173 -10.60 8.18 -16.95
N LEU A 174 -11.09 7.25 -16.13
CA LEU A 174 -12.36 6.55 -16.37
C LEU A 174 -13.55 7.53 -16.44
N LYS A 175 -13.57 8.56 -15.59
CA LYS A 175 -14.61 9.62 -15.62
C LYS A 175 -14.62 10.38 -16.94
N LYS A 176 -13.44 10.79 -17.43
CA LYS A 176 -13.31 11.44 -18.76
C LYS A 176 -13.90 10.59 -19.88
N ASN A 177 -13.77 9.26 -19.77
CA ASN A 177 -14.23 8.29 -20.76
C ASN A 177 -15.63 7.72 -20.46
N LYS A 178 -16.36 8.23 -19.44
CA LYS A 178 -17.70 7.77 -19.00
C LYS A 178 -17.73 6.27 -18.63
N LEU A 179 -16.62 5.76 -18.09
CA LEU A 179 -16.42 4.38 -17.68
C LEU A 179 -16.36 4.20 -16.16
N ASN A 180 -16.39 5.28 -15.37
CA ASN A 180 -16.42 5.20 -13.92
C ASN A 180 -17.65 4.45 -13.42
N GLY A 181 -17.49 3.68 -12.34
CA GLY A 181 -18.54 2.80 -11.82
C GLY A 181 -18.84 1.56 -12.68
N LYS A 182 -18.24 1.44 -13.87
CA LYS A 182 -18.39 0.29 -14.79
C LYS A 182 -17.15 -0.61 -14.78
N VAL A 183 -16.00 -0.09 -14.35
CA VAL A 183 -14.71 -0.77 -14.24
C VAL A 183 -14.40 -0.98 -12.77
N CYS A 184 -14.08 -2.21 -12.37
CA CYS A 184 -13.67 -2.53 -11.01
C CYS A 184 -12.27 -1.95 -10.75
N VAL A 185 -12.09 -1.15 -9.70
CA VAL A 185 -10.80 -0.54 -9.34
C VAL A 185 -10.47 -0.85 -7.89
N SER A 186 -9.29 -1.42 -7.64
CA SER A 186 -8.80 -1.65 -6.27
C SER A 186 -8.00 -0.48 -5.73
N GLY A 187 -7.77 -0.48 -4.42
CA GLY A 187 -6.88 0.45 -3.74
C GLY A 187 -6.33 -0.13 -2.44
N GLN A 188 -5.55 0.65 -1.72
CA GLN A 188 -5.21 0.51 -0.31
C GLN A 188 -4.98 1.89 0.28
N ASP A 189 -5.04 2.02 1.57
CA ASP A 189 -4.73 3.14 2.49
C ASP A 189 -5.97 3.65 3.24
N ALA A 190 -7.18 3.41 2.75
CA ALA A 190 -8.44 3.86 3.36
C ALA A 190 -8.45 5.38 3.65
N THR A 191 -8.00 6.18 2.67
CA THR A 191 -8.02 7.64 2.73
C THR A 191 -9.47 8.16 2.67
N VAL A 192 -9.69 9.41 3.04
CA VAL A 192 -11.01 10.04 2.93
C VAL A 192 -11.55 9.92 1.49
N ASP A 193 -10.72 10.24 0.49
CA ASP A 193 -11.14 10.20 -0.93
C ASP A 193 -11.37 8.77 -1.41
N GLY A 194 -10.53 7.82 -0.98
CA GLY A 194 -10.72 6.39 -1.29
C GLY A 194 -12.02 5.84 -0.71
N LEU A 195 -12.34 6.13 0.55
CA LEU A 195 -13.60 5.71 1.18
C LEU A 195 -14.81 6.35 0.51
N ARG A 196 -14.72 7.63 0.12
CA ARG A 196 -15.76 8.31 -0.67
C ARG A 196 -15.95 7.64 -2.02
N ALA A 197 -14.86 7.31 -2.72
CA ALA A 197 -14.92 6.62 -4.00
C ALA A 197 -15.53 5.21 -3.89
N ILE A 198 -15.31 4.49 -2.78
CA ILE A 198 -16.00 3.23 -2.49
C ILE A 198 -17.50 3.46 -2.29
N LEU A 199 -17.88 4.47 -1.52
CA LEU A 199 -19.29 4.77 -1.26
C LEU A 199 -20.03 5.18 -2.54
N THR A 200 -19.39 5.98 -3.42
CA THR A 200 -19.94 6.38 -4.71
C THR A 200 -19.89 5.29 -5.78
N GLY A 201 -19.11 4.22 -5.57
CA GLY A 201 -18.96 3.11 -6.51
C GLY A 201 -17.87 3.33 -7.57
N ASP A 202 -17.02 4.33 -7.42
CA ASP A 202 -15.88 4.58 -8.31
C ASP A 202 -14.68 3.64 -7.99
N LEU A 203 -14.51 3.25 -6.70
CA LEU A 203 -13.62 2.17 -6.26
C LEU A 203 -14.44 0.95 -5.81
N SER A 204 -13.96 -0.24 -6.09
CA SER A 204 -14.61 -1.51 -5.68
C SER A 204 -14.25 -1.90 -4.26
N ASN A 205 -12.99 -1.71 -3.91
CA ASN A 205 -12.42 -2.06 -2.61
C ASN A 205 -11.17 -1.27 -2.31
N THR A 206 -10.85 -1.17 -1.03
CA THR A 206 -9.54 -0.74 -0.54
C THR A 206 -9.06 -1.67 0.56
N VAL A 207 -7.83 -1.47 1.02
CA VAL A 207 -7.28 -2.18 2.17
C VAL A 207 -6.88 -1.18 3.23
N TYR A 208 -7.46 -1.35 4.41
CA TYR A 208 -7.18 -0.54 5.58
C TYR A 208 -5.98 -1.09 6.33
N LYS A 209 -5.05 -0.21 6.62
CA LYS A 209 -3.87 -0.42 7.46
C LYS A 209 -3.98 0.50 8.68
N ALA A 210 -4.12 -0.06 9.87
CA ALA A 210 -4.24 0.70 11.12
C ALA A 210 -2.88 1.31 11.52
N ILE A 211 -2.48 2.41 10.89
CA ILE A 211 -1.15 3.05 11.04
C ILE A 211 -0.83 3.38 12.51
N LYS A 212 -1.83 3.69 13.33
CA LYS A 212 -1.64 3.89 14.77
C LYS A 212 -1.05 2.64 15.45
N ALA A 213 -1.51 1.44 15.07
CA ALA A 213 -0.97 0.20 15.60
C ALA A 213 0.47 -0.04 15.15
N GLU A 214 0.78 0.30 13.89
CA GLU A 214 2.14 0.23 13.34
C GLU A 214 3.10 1.18 14.08
N ALA A 215 2.70 2.45 14.27
CA ALA A 215 3.47 3.42 15.02
C ALA A 215 3.71 3.00 16.48
N ASN A 216 2.68 2.46 17.14
CA ASN A 216 2.81 1.92 18.50
C ASN A 216 3.76 0.72 18.55
N GLY A 217 3.73 -0.15 17.54
CA GLY A 217 4.66 -1.28 17.40
C GLY A 217 6.11 -0.81 17.29
N ALA A 218 6.38 0.17 16.42
CA ALA A 218 7.70 0.75 16.26
C ALA A 218 8.21 1.42 17.54
N ALA A 219 7.35 2.17 18.21
CA ALA A 219 7.68 2.81 19.50
C ALA A 219 8.01 1.78 20.58
N ALA A 220 7.23 0.70 20.67
CA ALA A 220 7.48 -0.38 21.64
C ALA A 220 8.81 -1.08 21.38
N LEU A 221 9.17 -1.35 20.10
CA LEU A 221 10.46 -1.89 19.72
C LEU A 221 11.60 -0.93 20.11
N ALA A 222 11.47 0.35 19.82
CA ALA A 222 12.48 1.35 20.16
C ALA A 222 12.72 1.45 21.68
N VAL A 223 11.64 1.46 22.48
CA VAL A 223 11.73 1.47 23.95
C VAL A 223 12.44 0.21 24.46
N SER A 224 12.12 -0.96 23.91
CA SER A 224 12.78 -2.22 24.30
C SER A 224 14.27 -2.18 23.99
N LEU A 225 14.67 -1.68 22.81
CA LEU A 225 16.07 -1.52 22.42
C LEU A 225 16.82 -0.57 23.35
N ILE A 226 16.23 0.60 23.68
CA ILE A 226 16.84 1.58 24.59
C ILE A 226 17.04 1.00 25.99
N LYS A 227 16.15 0.14 26.45
CA LYS A 227 16.21 -0.53 27.76
C LYS A 227 17.08 -1.78 27.77
N GLY A 228 17.71 -2.16 26.63
CA GLY A 228 18.46 -3.41 26.50
C GLY A 228 17.61 -4.68 26.67
N GLN A 229 16.28 -4.57 26.45
CA GLN A 229 15.34 -5.67 26.56
C GLN A 229 15.11 -6.34 25.22
N LYS A 230 14.84 -7.66 25.23
CA LYS A 230 14.40 -8.34 24.02
C LYS A 230 13.02 -7.86 23.62
N ALA A 231 12.91 -7.30 22.42
CA ALA A 231 11.64 -6.83 21.88
C ALA A 231 10.73 -8.00 21.50
N LYS A 232 9.40 -7.81 21.66
CA LYS A 232 8.40 -8.78 21.22
C LYS A 232 8.15 -8.62 19.72
N THR A 233 8.27 -9.73 18.99
CA THR A 233 7.97 -9.81 17.55
C THR A 233 7.00 -10.96 17.31
N ASN A 234 6.28 -10.94 16.19
CA ASN A 234 5.33 -12.00 15.80
C ASN A 234 5.72 -12.71 14.51
N GLY A 235 6.89 -12.36 13.93
CA GLY A 235 7.38 -12.96 12.71
C GLY A 235 8.84 -12.61 12.42
N VAL A 236 9.29 -13.10 11.28
CA VAL A 236 10.58 -12.73 10.68
C VAL A 236 10.38 -12.48 9.19
N THR A 237 11.11 -11.51 8.64
CA THR A 237 11.05 -11.17 7.23
C THR A 237 12.44 -11.32 6.61
N ASP A 238 12.50 -12.01 5.47
CA ASP A 238 13.74 -12.17 4.72
C ASP A 238 14.00 -10.88 3.91
N ASN A 239 15.15 -10.25 4.13
CA ASN A 239 15.56 -9.10 3.37
C ASN A 239 16.58 -9.40 2.25
N GLY A 240 16.80 -10.70 1.98
CA GLY A 240 17.73 -11.19 0.98
C GLY A 240 19.14 -11.52 1.50
N VAL A 241 19.48 -11.11 2.74
CA VAL A 241 20.77 -11.43 3.39
C VAL A 241 20.60 -11.82 4.86
N ALA A 242 19.46 -11.51 5.46
CA ALA A 242 19.17 -11.81 6.86
C ALA A 242 17.68 -12.05 7.10
N LYS A 243 17.37 -12.78 8.15
CA LYS A 243 16.04 -12.94 8.73
C LYS A 243 15.81 -11.85 9.77
N VAL A 244 15.13 -10.76 9.39
CA VAL A 244 14.87 -9.61 10.26
C VAL A 244 13.69 -9.90 11.18
N PRO A 245 13.85 -9.86 12.53
CA PRO A 245 12.74 -9.98 13.46
C PRO A 245 11.69 -8.90 13.18
N SER A 246 10.42 -9.30 13.05
CA SER A 246 9.39 -8.41 12.52
C SER A 246 8.14 -8.37 13.39
N VAL A 247 7.48 -7.19 13.40
CA VAL A 247 6.11 -7.02 13.84
C VAL A 247 5.25 -6.78 12.59
N LEU A 248 4.50 -7.81 12.20
CA LEU A 248 3.63 -7.77 11.03
C LEU A 248 2.17 -7.67 11.47
N LEU A 249 1.51 -6.59 11.08
CA LEU A 249 0.13 -6.30 11.39
C LEU A 249 -0.80 -6.87 10.32
N VAL A 250 -2.02 -7.20 10.74
CA VAL A 250 -3.04 -7.75 9.83
C VAL A 250 -3.80 -6.60 9.15
N PRO A 251 -3.78 -6.54 7.81
CA PRO A 251 -4.58 -5.57 7.07
C PRO A 251 -6.06 -5.99 6.99
N VAL A 252 -6.95 -5.03 6.75
CA VAL A 252 -8.39 -5.28 6.65
C VAL A 252 -8.93 -4.86 5.28
N GLY A 253 -9.55 -5.79 4.55
CA GLY A 253 -10.24 -5.47 3.29
C GLY A 253 -11.49 -4.63 3.54
N ILE A 254 -11.61 -3.52 2.83
CA ILE A 254 -12.73 -2.58 2.93
C ILE A 254 -13.50 -2.55 1.60
N THR A 255 -14.80 -2.72 1.72
CA THR A 255 -15.78 -2.54 0.65
C THR A 255 -16.89 -1.62 1.15
N LYS A 256 -17.85 -1.32 0.31
CA LYS A 256 -19.00 -0.48 0.68
C LYS A 256 -19.73 -0.96 1.94
N SER A 257 -19.76 -2.27 2.20
CA SER A 257 -20.48 -2.84 3.35
C SER A 257 -19.81 -2.62 4.70
N ASN A 258 -18.51 -2.31 4.74
CA ASN A 258 -17.75 -2.20 5.99
C ASN A 258 -16.89 -0.93 6.11
N VAL A 259 -17.14 0.12 5.30
CA VAL A 259 -16.46 1.44 5.45
C VAL A 259 -16.55 1.96 6.87
N LYS A 260 -17.66 1.71 7.58
CA LYS A 260 -17.84 2.10 8.98
C LYS A 260 -16.73 1.60 9.92
N THR A 261 -16.06 0.49 9.60
CA THR A 261 -14.95 -0.05 10.41
C THR A 261 -13.81 0.95 10.55
N VAL A 262 -13.46 1.64 9.45
CA VAL A 262 -12.39 2.64 9.41
C VAL A 262 -12.74 3.88 10.25
N ILE A 263 -14.01 4.27 10.22
CA ILE A 263 -14.54 5.40 10.98
C ILE A 263 -14.63 5.06 12.47
N ALA A 264 -15.10 3.85 12.80
CA ALA A 264 -15.23 3.38 14.18
C ALA A 264 -13.87 3.25 14.89
N ASP A 265 -12.81 2.89 14.14
CA ASP A 265 -11.42 2.86 14.62
C ASP A 265 -10.83 4.27 14.81
N GLY A 266 -11.54 5.30 14.39
CA GLY A 266 -11.09 6.70 14.49
C GLY A 266 -9.99 7.09 13.49
N PHE A 267 -9.71 6.25 12.50
CA PHE A 267 -8.70 6.54 11.47
C PHE A 267 -9.16 7.66 10.53
N GLN A 268 -10.43 7.64 10.13
CA GLN A 268 -11.04 8.73 9.37
C GLN A 268 -12.26 9.27 10.11
N LYS A 269 -12.48 10.59 10.02
CA LYS A 269 -13.65 11.23 10.62
C LYS A 269 -14.86 11.07 9.71
N ARG A 270 -16.00 10.69 10.31
CA ARG A 270 -17.28 10.61 9.58
C ARG A 270 -17.61 11.90 8.82
N ALA A 271 -17.39 13.06 9.45
CA ALA A 271 -17.67 14.35 8.85
C ALA A 271 -16.91 14.57 7.54
N ASP A 272 -15.64 14.13 7.46
CA ASP A 272 -14.80 14.30 6.28
C ASP A 272 -15.21 13.31 5.18
N VAL A 273 -15.41 12.04 5.53
CA VAL A 273 -15.84 11.00 4.58
C VAL A 273 -17.21 11.31 4.00
N CYS A 274 -18.15 11.78 4.80
CA CYS A 274 -19.55 11.97 4.39
C CYS A 274 -19.87 13.34 3.82
N LYS A 275 -18.94 14.29 3.86
CA LYS A 275 -19.17 15.67 3.37
C LYS A 275 -19.69 15.68 1.94
N GLY A 276 -20.93 16.19 1.73
CA GLY A 276 -21.58 16.27 0.42
C GLY A 276 -22.14 14.94 -0.12
N ILE A 277 -22.04 13.85 0.66
CA ILE A 277 -22.62 12.53 0.36
C ILE A 277 -23.37 11.95 1.58
N GLU A 278 -23.92 12.82 2.43
CA GLU A 278 -24.52 12.44 3.73
C GLU A 278 -25.65 11.42 3.57
N LYS A 279 -26.48 11.59 2.53
CA LYS A 279 -27.56 10.63 2.23
C LYS A 279 -27.03 9.23 1.92
N LEU A 280 -25.92 9.17 1.18
CA LEU A 280 -25.25 7.91 0.82
C LEU A 280 -24.60 7.27 2.04
N CYS A 281 -23.97 8.05 2.91
CA CYS A 281 -23.44 7.57 4.19
C CYS A 281 -24.53 6.95 5.05
N LYS A 282 -25.67 7.68 5.26
CA LYS A 282 -26.81 7.17 6.02
C LYS A 282 -27.37 5.86 5.46
N ALA A 283 -27.46 5.76 4.13
CA ALA A 283 -27.93 4.54 3.45
C ALA A 283 -26.99 3.33 3.65
N ASN A 284 -25.72 3.57 3.99
CA ASN A 284 -24.71 2.55 4.26
C ASN A 284 -24.39 2.37 5.78
N GLY A 285 -25.25 2.93 6.65
CA GLY A 285 -25.11 2.76 8.10
C GLY A 285 -23.92 3.49 8.72
N ILE A 286 -23.52 4.61 8.09
CA ILE A 286 -22.41 5.48 8.50
C ILE A 286 -22.95 6.79 9.05
#